data_390927d1462e14c3a7d5d05dc12cad77
#
_entry.id   390927d1462e14c3a7d5d05dc12cad77
#
_cell.length_a   1.000
_cell.length_b   1.000
_cell.length_c   1.000
_cell.angle_alpha   90.00
_cell.angle_beta   90.00
_cell.angle_gamma   90.00
#
_symmetry.space_group_name_H-M   'P 1'
#
loop_
_entity.id
_entity.type
_entity.pdbx_description
1 polymer ?
#
loop_
_entity_poly.entity_id
_entity_poly.type
_entity_poly.pdbx_seq_one_letter_code
_entity_poly.pdbx_strand_id
1 'polypeptide(L)'
;PLFGRHNILNVLASAAVAIKHNLPPEKIIKAVESFRGVERRFERRFLPSGGEVIFDYAHHPSEIKAVLDTAKARTEGTLRLYFQPHTYSRTKSYFENFVKVLAEAPYLALVKTYPARELSTDGFSALDLYSALSKLRAVAYFDELIGVSRHIIRTTKCGDVALVLGAGDIYDIAKLLF
;
A
#
# COMPACT_ATOMS: atom_id res chain seq x y z
N PRO A 1 -14.35 -2.15 10.15
CA PRO A 1 -13.23 -2.41 11.04
C PRO A 1 -11.93 -1.95 10.40
N LEU A 2 -11.26 -1.03 11.08
CA LEU A 2 -9.96 -0.51 10.69
C LEU A 2 -8.87 -1.35 11.36
N PHE A 3 -7.81 -1.68 10.62
CA PHE A 3 -6.70 -2.48 11.12
C PHE A 3 -5.45 -1.62 11.35
N GLY A 4 -4.61 -2.01 12.31
CA GLY A 4 -3.34 -1.38 12.61
C GLY A 4 -3.41 -0.34 13.72
N ARG A 5 -2.32 -0.26 14.51
CA ARG A 5 -2.17 0.65 15.65
C ARG A 5 -2.39 2.12 15.27
N HIS A 6 -1.97 2.51 14.07
CA HIS A 6 -2.14 3.88 13.58
C HIS A 6 -3.62 4.28 13.45
N ASN A 7 -4.51 3.35 13.08
CA ASN A 7 -5.94 3.64 13.01
C ASN A 7 -6.58 3.80 14.39
N ILE A 8 -6.10 3.09 15.40
CA ILE A 8 -6.52 3.32 16.79
C ILE A 8 -6.17 4.76 17.22
N LEU A 9 -4.95 5.21 16.91
CA LEU A 9 -4.52 6.58 17.20
C LEU A 9 -5.36 7.63 16.45
N ASN A 10 -5.69 7.38 15.19
CA ASN A 10 -6.57 8.26 14.40
C ASN A 10 -7.97 8.35 15.00
N VAL A 11 -8.55 7.23 15.44
CA VAL A 11 -9.86 7.21 16.14
C VAL A 11 -9.78 7.97 17.44
N LEU A 12 -8.74 7.77 18.25
CA LEU A 12 -8.57 8.51 19.53
C LEU A 12 -8.45 10.01 19.30
N ALA A 13 -7.67 10.43 18.29
CA ALA A 13 -7.54 11.85 17.94
C ALA A 13 -8.89 12.45 17.48
N SER A 14 -9.63 11.73 16.63
CA SER A 14 -10.95 12.16 16.18
C SER A 14 -11.96 12.25 17.33
N ALA A 15 -11.95 11.27 18.25
CA ALA A 15 -12.80 11.27 19.43
C ALA A 15 -12.46 12.42 20.38
N ALA A 16 -11.18 12.71 20.59
CA ALA A 16 -10.74 13.84 21.43
C ALA A 16 -11.24 15.18 20.87
N VAL A 17 -11.18 15.38 19.55
CA VAL A 17 -11.73 16.57 18.88
C VAL A 17 -13.25 16.64 19.08
N ALA A 18 -13.95 15.52 18.86
CA ALA A 18 -15.41 15.45 19.01
C ALA A 18 -15.86 15.78 20.45
N ILE A 19 -15.17 15.26 21.46
CA ILE A 19 -15.41 15.56 22.87
C ILE A 19 -15.19 17.05 23.15
N LYS A 20 -14.11 17.64 22.62
CA LYS A 20 -13.83 19.08 22.76
C LYS A 20 -14.95 19.95 22.18
N HIS A 21 -15.65 19.45 21.15
CA HIS A 21 -16.83 20.10 20.56
C HIS A 21 -18.16 19.69 21.21
N ASN A 22 -18.12 19.12 22.41
CA ASN A 22 -19.29 18.72 23.20
C ASN A 22 -20.22 17.71 22.50
N LEU A 23 -19.68 16.86 21.63
CA LEU A 23 -20.47 15.77 21.06
C LEU A 23 -20.70 14.68 22.11
N PRO A 24 -21.93 14.16 22.25
CA PRO A 24 -22.23 13.09 23.20
C PRO A 24 -21.41 11.82 22.90
N PRO A 25 -20.85 11.16 23.92
CA PRO A 25 -20.04 9.93 23.76
C PRO A 25 -20.73 8.85 22.92
N GLU A 26 -22.03 8.67 23.08
CA GLU A 26 -22.83 7.66 22.37
C GLU A 26 -22.83 7.92 20.85
N LYS A 27 -22.87 9.19 20.44
CA LYS A 27 -22.78 9.56 19.02
C LYS A 27 -21.38 9.31 18.47
N ILE A 28 -20.33 9.55 19.26
CA ILE A 28 -18.94 9.30 18.88
C ILE A 28 -18.73 7.79 18.68
N ILE A 29 -19.16 6.97 19.63
CA ILE A 29 -19.07 5.51 19.56
C ILE A 29 -19.80 5.00 18.31
N LYS A 30 -21.05 5.40 18.10
CA LYS A 30 -21.85 5.00 16.94
C LYS A 30 -21.19 5.39 15.62
N ALA A 31 -20.60 6.58 15.54
CA ALA A 31 -19.89 7.03 14.36
C ALA A 31 -18.65 6.15 14.07
N VAL A 32 -17.87 5.83 15.11
CA VAL A 32 -16.68 4.96 14.98
C VAL A 32 -17.08 3.54 14.56
N GLU A 33 -18.12 2.97 15.14
CA GLU A 33 -18.62 1.63 14.79
C GLU A 33 -19.16 1.54 13.37
N SER A 34 -19.80 2.61 12.89
CA SER A 34 -20.34 2.69 11.52
C SER A 34 -19.32 3.05 10.46
N PHE A 35 -18.15 3.53 10.85
CA PHE A 35 -17.12 3.98 9.90
C PHE A 35 -16.51 2.80 9.14
N ARG A 36 -16.57 2.86 7.80
CA ARG A 36 -16.12 1.77 6.91
C ARG A 36 -14.71 1.96 6.38
N GLY A 37 -14.02 3.00 6.81
CA GLY A 37 -12.70 3.35 6.30
C GLY A 37 -12.75 4.44 5.23
N VAL A 38 -11.58 4.75 4.70
CA VAL A 38 -11.38 5.69 3.59
C VAL A 38 -10.79 4.90 2.43
N GLU A 39 -11.16 5.21 1.20
CA GLU A 39 -10.53 4.64 0.01
C GLU A 39 -9.01 4.79 0.08
N ARG A 40 -8.30 3.78 -0.41
CA ARG A 40 -6.82 3.72 -0.40
C ARG A 40 -6.21 3.78 1.02
N ARG A 41 -6.95 3.36 2.06
CA ARG A 41 -6.45 3.21 3.44
C ARG A 41 -6.77 1.80 3.95
N PHE A 42 -5.87 0.86 3.65
CA PHE A 42 -6.05 -0.57 3.87
C PHE A 42 -7.40 -1.07 3.29
N GLU A 43 -7.75 -0.57 2.11
CA GLU A 43 -8.98 -0.88 1.41
C GLU A 43 -8.91 -2.30 0.87
N ARG A 44 -9.86 -3.13 1.24
CA ARG A 44 -9.90 -4.56 0.93
C ARG A 44 -10.93 -4.86 -0.14
N ARG A 45 -10.55 -5.60 -1.16
CA ARG A 45 -11.44 -6.15 -2.18
C ARG A 45 -11.07 -7.60 -2.45
N PHE A 46 -12.02 -8.40 -2.93
CA PHE A 46 -11.81 -9.81 -3.20
C PHE A 46 -11.98 -10.12 -4.68
N LEU A 47 -11.04 -10.87 -5.22
CA LEU A 47 -11.12 -11.37 -6.59
C LEU A 47 -12.13 -12.54 -6.67
N PRO A 48 -12.65 -12.86 -7.87
CA PRO A 48 -13.46 -14.06 -8.08
C PRO A 48 -12.76 -15.36 -7.68
N SER A 49 -11.42 -15.38 -7.66
CA SER A 49 -10.60 -16.50 -7.18
C SER A 49 -10.64 -16.70 -5.66
N GLY A 50 -11.27 -15.78 -4.91
CA GLY A 50 -11.22 -15.73 -3.44
C GLY A 50 -9.95 -15.07 -2.88
N GLY A 51 -9.02 -14.66 -3.72
CA GLY A 51 -7.82 -13.92 -3.30
C GLY A 51 -8.15 -12.49 -2.88
N GLU A 52 -7.42 -11.98 -1.90
CA GLU A 52 -7.62 -10.62 -1.38
C GLU A 52 -6.68 -9.63 -2.08
N VAL A 53 -7.20 -8.46 -2.44
CA VAL A 53 -6.39 -7.32 -2.90
C VAL A 53 -6.58 -6.19 -1.89
N ILE A 54 -5.46 -5.69 -1.37
CA ILE A 54 -5.43 -4.58 -0.41
C ILE A 54 -4.80 -3.38 -1.09
N PHE A 55 -5.49 -2.25 -1.12
CA PHE A 55 -4.98 -0.98 -1.63
C PHE A 55 -4.65 -0.06 -0.46
N ASP A 56 -3.45 0.54 -0.50
CA ASP A 56 -3.08 1.56 0.48
C ASP A 56 -2.27 2.70 -0.16
N TYR A 57 -2.45 3.89 0.36
CA TYR A 57 -1.79 5.12 -0.10
C TYR A 57 -0.34 5.22 0.36
N ALA A 58 0.13 4.29 1.18
CA ALA A 58 1.47 4.27 1.74
C ALA A 58 2.54 4.46 0.66
N HIS A 59 3.35 5.50 0.83
CA HIS A 59 4.39 5.91 -0.10
C HIS A 59 5.66 6.43 0.57
N HIS A 60 5.69 6.42 1.90
CA HIS A 60 6.88 6.69 2.72
C HIS A 60 7.36 5.37 3.35
N PRO A 61 8.68 5.14 3.52
CA PRO A 61 9.19 3.86 4.05
C PRO A 61 8.55 3.42 5.37
N SER A 62 8.31 4.35 6.30
CA SER A 62 7.64 4.02 7.58
C SER A 62 6.17 3.61 7.42
N GLU A 63 5.46 4.23 6.47
CA GLU A 63 4.08 3.85 6.15
C GLU A 63 4.04 2.46 5.50
N ILE A 64 4.93 2.22 4.52
CA ILE A 64 5.07 0.91 3.85
C ILE A 64 5.35 -0.17 4.89
N LYS A 65 6.25 0.08 5.85
CA LYS A 65 6.55 -0.86 6.93
C LYS A 65 5.32 -1.22 7.74
N ALA A 66 4.58 -0.22 8.20
CA ALA A 66 3.38 -0.42 9.02
C ALA A 66 2.29 -1.22 8.29
N VAL A 67 2.05 -0.89 7.01
CA VAL A 67 1.05 -1.58 6.20
C VAL A 67 1.50 -3.00 5.85
N LEU A 68 2.78 -3.18 5.50
CA LEU A 68 3.36 -4.49 5.19
C LEU A 68 3.29 -5.43 6.40
N ASP A 69 3.64 -4.96 7.59
CA ASP A 69 3.56 -5.76 8.83
C ASP A 69 2.12 -6.14 9.15
N THR A 70 1.18 -5.19 8.98
CA THR A 70 -0.25 -5.46 9.16
C THR A 70 -0.76 -6.51 8.18
N ALA A 71 -0.34 -6.43 6.92
CA ALA A 71 -0.72 -7.41 5.90
C ALA A 71 -0.10 -8.78 6.18
N LYS A 72 1.20 -8.85 6.56
CA LYS A 72 1.88 -10.10 6.93
C LYS A 72 1.15 -10.84 8.06
N ALA A 73 0.76 -10.12 9.12
CA ALA A 73 0.10 -10.70 10.28
C ALA A 73 -1.29 -11.30 9.98
N ARG A 74 -1.85 -11.00 8.80
CA ARG A 74 -3.22 -11.42 8.40
C ARG A 74 -3.25 -12.39 7.24
N THR A 75 -2.15 -12.51 6.51
CA THR A 75 -2.08 -13.36 5.32
C THR A 75 -1.83 -14.81 5.72
N GLU A 76 -2.75 -15.70 5.36
CA GLU A 76 -2.61 -17.14 5.58
C GLU A 76 -1.79 -17.81 4.47
N GLY A 77 -1.94 -17.33 3.24
CA GLY A 77 -1.22 -17.82 2.06
C GLY A 77 0.01 -16.95 1.72
N THR A 78 0.15 -16.61 0.45
CA THR A 78 1.27 -15.81 -0.05
C THR A 78 0.92 -14.33 -0.08
N LEU A 79 1.76 -13.49 0.56
CA LEU A 79 1.70 -12.03 0.45
C LEU A 79 2.57 -11.57 -0.71
N ARG A 80 1.98 -10.82 -1.65
CA ARG A 80 2.67 -10.21 -2.80
C ARG A 80 2.55 -8.70 -2.73
N LEU A 81 3.68 -8.00 -2.59
CA LEU A 81 3.75 -6.54 -2.59
C LEU A 81 3.97 -6.02 -4.01
N TYR A 82 3.10 -5.11 -4.44
CA TYR A 82 3.22 -4.30 -5.65
C TYR A 82 3.38 -2.84 -5.21
N PHE A 83 4.54 -2.26 -5.47
CA PHE A 83 4.85 -0.91 -5.01
C PHE A 83 5.17 0.01 -6.18
N GLN A 84 4.48 1.16 -6.23
CA GLN A 84 4.78 2.26 -7.14
C GLN A 84 5.45 3.40 -6.37
N PRO A 85 6.74 3.70 -6.64
CA PRO A 85 7.37 4.90 -6.10
C PRO A 85 6.66 6.15 -6.59
N HIS A 86 6.46 7.11 -5.68
CA HIS A 86 5.85 8.40 -5.97
C HIS A 86 6.90 9.50 -5.87
N THR A 87 7.20 10.15 -7.00
CA THR A 87 8.20 11.17 -7.28
C THR A 87 9.66 10.65 -7.24
N TYR A 88 10.49 11.25 -8.07
CA TYR A 88 11.90 10.90 -8.16
C TYR A 88 12.71 11.44 -6.98
N SER A 89 12.42 12.68 -6.56
CA SER A 89 13.08 13.32 -5.43
C SER A 89 12.91 12.56 -4.12
N ARG A 90 11.68 12.11 -3.83
CA ARG A 90 11.40 11.28 -2.64
C ARG A 90 12.13 9.95 -2.71
N THR A 91 12.10 9.28 -3.87
CA THR A 91 12.79 8.01 -4.06
C THR A 91 14.27 8.16 -3.77
N LYS A 92 14.91 9.25 -4.23
CA LYS A 92 16.31 9.56 -3.95
C LYS A 92 16.55 9.86 -2.45
N SER A 93 15.72 10.72 -1.85
CA SER A 93 15.90 11.16 -0.46
C SER A 93 15.79 10.02 0.56
N TYR A 94 14.98 9.01 0.26
CA TYR A 94 14.75 7.86 1.15
C TYR A 94 15.23 6.53 0.55
N PHE A 95 16.18 6.56 -0.38
CA PHE A 95 16.58 5.41 -1.18
C PHE A 95 16.92 4.18 -0.33
N GLU A 96 17.87 4.33 0.60
CA GLU A 96 18.31 3.25 1.48
C GLU A 96 17.17 2.72 2.37
N ASN A 97 16.28 3.61 2.83
CA ASN A 97 15.13 3.24 3.61
C ASN A 97 14.11 2.43 2.79
N PHE A 98 13.90 2.81 1.52
CA PHE A 98 13.07 2.02 0.59
C PHE A 98 13.68 0.64 0.34
N VAL A 99 14.98 0.57 0.03
CA VAL A 99 15.66 -0.71 -0.19
C VAL A 99 15.47 -1.61 1.03
N LYS A 100 15.71 -1.08 2.23
CA LYS A 100 15.57 -1.84 3.49
C LYS A 100 14.15 -2.38 3.69
N VAL A 101 13.13 -1.53 3.59
CA VAL A 101 11.74 -1.94 3.87
C VAL A 101 11.17 -2.86 2.78
N LEU A 102 11.48 -2.59 1.52
CA LEU A 102 10.98 -3.38 0.39
C LEU A 102 11.62 -4.78 0.35
N ALA A 103 12.87 -4.90 0.81
CA ALA A 103 13.54 -6.20 0.92
C ALA A 103 12.83 -7.15 1.90
N GLU A 104 12.03 -6.64 2.83
CA GLU A 104 11.28 -7.46 3.79
C GLU A 104 10.02 -8.12 3.21
N ALA A 105 9.55 -7.71 2.04
CA ALA A 105 8.34 -8.29 1.44
C ALA A 105 8.58 -9.74 1.00
N PRO A 106 7.69 -10.71 1.25
CA PRO A 106 7.88 -12.11 0.80
C PRO A 106 8.01 -12.21 -0.73
N TYR A 107 7.18 -11.49 -1.46
CA TYR A 107 7.28 -11.26 -2.90
C TYR A 107 7.23 -9.75 -3.16
N LEU A 108 8.08 -9.27 -4.08
CA LEU A 108 8.16 -7.85 -4.44
C LEU A 108 8.04 -7.66 -5.95
N ALA A 109 7.15 -6.77 -6.34
CA ALA A 109 7.07 -6.20 -7.68
C ALA A 109 7.13 -4.67 -7.59
N LEU A 110 8.02 -4.08 -8.36
CA LEU A 110 8.08 -2.64 -8.54
C LEU A 110 7.30 -2.23 -9.78
N VAL A 111 6.63 -1.11 -9.71
CA VAL A 111 5.93 -0.49 -10.82
C VAL A 111 6.62 0.81 -11.19
N LYS A 112 6.62 1.16 -12.47
CA LYS A 112 7.19 2.41 -12.99
C LYS A 112 6.83 3.60 -12.09
N THR A 113 7.82 4.44 -11.78
CA THR A 113 7.65 5.62 -10.94
C THR A 113 6.52 6.52 -11.44
N TYR A 114 5.65 6.92 -10.54
CA TYR A 114 4.69 7.99 -10.80
C TYR A 114 5.38 9.34 -10.60
N PRO A 115 5.60 10.12 -11.66
CA PRO A 115 6.43 11.33 -11.59
C PRO A 115 5.75 12.51 -10.91
N ALA A 116 4.40 12.53 -10.85
CA ALA A 116 3.59 13.69 -10.50
C ALA A 116 3.96 14.89 -11.38
N ARG A 117 4.70 15.89 -10.83
CA ARG A 117 5.12 17.09 -11.56
C ARG A 117 6.65 17.18 -11.75
N GLU A 118 7.36 16.09 -11.40
CA GLU A 118 8.84 16.07 -11.46
C GLU A 118 9.33 15.52 -12.80
N LEU A 119 10.55 15.94 -13.18
CA LEU A 119 11.31 15.36 -14.29
C LEU A 119 12.16 14.18 -13.78
N SER A 120 12.44 13.22 -14.66
CA SER A 120 13.23 12.02 -14.30
C SER A 120 14.69 12.35 -13.89
N THR A 121 15.20 13.53 -14.26
CA THR A 121 16.50 14.04 -13.87
C THR A 121 16.60 14.46 -12.40
N ASP A 122 15.47 14.61 -11.72
CA ASP A 122 15.43 15.21 -10.37
C ASP A 122 15.80 14.21 -9.26
N GLY A 123 15.86 12.92 -9.58
CA GLY A 123 16.12 11.93 -8.56
C GLY A 123 16.29 10.50 -9.07
N PHE A 124 15.90 9.53 -8.24
CA PHE A 124 15.94 8.11 -8.55
C PHE A 124 14.56 7.57 -8.94
N SER A 125 14.56 6.61 -9.85
CA SER A 125 13.36 5.95 -10.37
C SER A 125 13.10 4.60 -9.69
N ALA A 126 12.03 3.95 -10.07
CA ALA A 126 11.75 2.55 -9.72
C ALA A 126 12.83 1.59 -10.26
N LEU A 127 13.48 1.92 -11.39
CA LEU A 127 14.59 1.12 -11.94
C LEU A 127 15.85 1.18 -11.09
N ASP A 128 16.11 2.30 -10.42
CA ASP A 128 17.24 2.41 -9.47
C ASP A 128 16.98 1.52 -8.25
N LEU A 129 15.74 1.52 -7.71
CA LEU A 129 15.34 0.60 -6.65
C LEU A 129 15.39 -0.85 -7.11
N TYR A 130 14.92 -1.15 -8.33
CA TYR A 130 14.99 -2.49 -8.92
C TYR A 130 16.44 -2.98 -9.01
N SER A 131 17.35 -2.12 -9.52
CA SER A 131 18.78 -2.45 -9.63
C SER A 131 19.43 -2.77 -8.28
N ALA A 132 19.10 -1.99 -7.24
CA ALA A 132 19.63 -2.24 -5.90
C ALA A 132 19.03 -3.52 -5.28
N LEU A 133 17.71 -3.68 -5.33
CA LEU A 133 16.99 -4.81 -4.72
C LEU A 133 17.28 -6.13 -5.42
N SER A 134 17.48 -6.13 -6.75
CA SER A 134 17.79 -7.34 -7.53
C SER A 134 19.13 -7.98 -7.14
N LYS A 135 20.03 -7.24 -6.50
CA LYS A 135 21.28 -7.77 -5.92
C LYS A 135 21.04 -8.54 -4.62
N LEU A 136 19.92 -8.30 -3.96
CA LEU A 136 19.58 -8.88 -2.66
C LEU A 136 18.57 -10.04 -2.79
N ARG A 137 17.67 -9.98 -3.80
CA ARG A 137 16.57 -10.91 -3.94
C ARG A 137 15.94 -10.86 -5.34
N ALA A 138 15.07 -11.81 -5.65
CA ALA A 138 14.23 -11.75 -6.83
C ALA A 138 13.20 -10.61 -6.71
N VAL A 139 13.11 -9.77 -7.75
CA VAL A 139 12.18 -8.65 -7.86
C VAL A 139 11.55 -8.67 -9.24
N ALA A 140 10.25 -8.50 -9.34
CA ALA A 140 9.58 -8.25 -10.61
C ALA A 140 9.51 -6.74 -10.89
N TYR A 141 9.42 -6.38 -12.17
CA TYR A 141 9.24 -4.99 -12.59
C TYR A 141 8.14 -4.89 -13.66
N PHE A 142 7.30 -3.89 -13.56
CA PHE A 142 6.22 -3.61 -14.50
C PHE A 142 6.23 -2.15 -14.93
N ASP A 143 6.29 -1.91 -16.25
CA ASP A 143 6.14 -0.57 -16.83
C ASP A 143 4.68 -0.12 -16.86
N GLU A 144 3.74 -1.07 -16.98
CA GLU A 144 2.34 -0.78 -17.21
C GLU A 144 1.43 -1.45 -16.17
N LEU A 145 0.38 -0.73 -15.78
CA LEU A 145 -0.61 -1.20 -14.81
C LEU A 145 -1.38 -2.43 -15.28
N ILE A 146 -1.58 -2.58 -16.59
CA ILE A 146 -2.24 -3.76 -17.16
C ILE A 146 -1.42 -5.03 -16.92
N GLY A 147 -0.09 -4.94 -16.96
CA GLY A 147 0.80 -6.05 -16.62
C GLY A 147 0.64 -6.47 -15.15
N VAL A 148 0.55 -5.49 -14.25
CA VAL A 148 0.33 -5.72 -12.81
C VAL A 148 -1.02 -6.40 -12.57
N SER A 149 -2.11 -5.90 -13.17
CA SER A 149 -3.45 -6.46 -12.98
C SER A 149 -3.53 -7.91 -13.46
N ARG A 150 -2.98 -8.22 -14.64
CA ARG A 150 -2.90 -9.59 -15.16
C ARG A 150 -2.10 -10.52 -14.26
N HIS A 151 -1.00 -10.03 -13.70
CA HIS A 151 -0.19 -10.79 -12.77
C HIS A 151 -0.95 -11.09 -11.48
N ILE A 152 -1.64 -10.09 -10.90
CA ILE A 152 -2.48 -10.24 -9.70
C ILE A 152 -3.57 -11.31 -9.93
N ILE A 153 -4.35 -11.18 -11.03
CA ILE A 153 -5.43 -12.14 -11.36
C ILE A 153 -4.90 -13.57 -11.46
N ARG A 154 -3.75 -13.75 -12.10
CA ARG A 154 -3.16 -15.07 -12.32
C ARG A 154 -2.62 -15.71 -11.05
N THR A 155 -2.04 -14.91 -10.14
CA THR A 155 -1.21 -15.43 -9.03
C THR A 155 -1.88 -15.34 -7.66
N THR A 156 -2.95 -14.56 -7.50
CA THR A 156 -3.60 -14.36 -6.20
C THR A 156 -4.80 -15.28 -6.07
N LYS A 157 -4.70 -16.28 -5.20
CA LYS A 157 -5.70 -17.31 -4.94
C LYS A 157 -6.31 -17.14 -3.55
N CYS A 158 -7.30 -17.95 -3.21
CA CYS A 158 -7.88 -17.97 -1.88
C CYS A 158 -6.79 -18.12 -0.80
N GLY A 159 -6.83 -17.28 0.22
CA GLY A 159 -5.81 -17.20 1.27
C GLY A 159 -4.61 -16.30 0.94
N ASP A 160 -4.38 -15.98 -0.35
CA ASP A 160 -3.33 -15.05 -0.77
C ASP A 160 -3.76 -13.59 -0.67
N VAL A 161 -2.78 -12.70 -0.50
CA VAL A 161 -2.96 -11.25 -0.49
C VAL A 161 -2.07 -10.58 -1.53
N ALA A 162 -2.67 -9.79 -2.42
CA ALA A 162 -1.98 -8.82 -3.25
C ALA A 162 -2.06 -7.45 -2.57
N LEU A 163 -0.93 -6.97 -2.02
CA LEU A 163 -0.81 -5.67 -1.38
C LEU A 163 -0.32 -4.64 -2.40
N VAL A 164 -1.16 -3.67 -2.75
CA VAL A 164 -0.91 -2.64 -3.77
C VAL A 164 -0.68 -1.30 -3.07
N LEU A 165 0.55 -0.79 -3.12
CA LEU A 165 0.97 0.41 -2.41
C LEU A 165 1.42 1.51 -3.37
N GLY A 166 0.97 2.73 -3.09
CA GLY A 166 1.43 3.93 -3.79
C GLY A 166 0.43 5.08 -3.76
N ALA A 167 0.95 6.30 -3.91
CA ALA A 167 0.15 7.53 -3.94
C ALA A 167 -0.19 7.99 -5.37
N GLY A 168 0.33 7.29 -6.38
CA GLY A 168 0.12 7.60 -7.80
C GLY A 168 -1.10 6.90 -8.40
N ASP A 169 -0.99 6.65 -9.70
CA ASP A 169 -2.04 6.02 -10.51
C ASP A 169 -2.14 4.50 -10.33
N ILE A 170 -1.28 3.88 -9.52
CA ILE A 170 -1.33 2.44 -9.26
C ILE A 170 -2.72 1.98 -8.77
N TYR A 171 -3.47 2.87 -8.10
CA TYR A 171 -4.84 2.58 -7.68
C TYR A 171 -5.80 2.32 -8.85
N ASP A 172 -5.50 2.84 -10.05
CA ASP A 172 -6.33 2.59 -11.25
C ASP A 172 -6.38 1.10 -11.65
N ILE A 173 -5.47 0.28 -11.11
CA ILE A 173 -5.54 -1.18 -11.20
C ILE A 173 -6.89 -1.70 -10.69
N ALA A 174 -7.51 -1.03 -9.72
CA ALA A 174 -8.82 -1.40 -9.19
C ALA A 174 -9.88 -1.50 -10.30
N LYS A 175 -9.87 -0.58 -11.27
CA LYS A 175 -10.77 -0.59 -12.43
C LYS A 175 -10.49 -1.75 -13.42
N LEU A 176 -9.31 -2.34 -13.34
CA LEU A 176 -8.90 -3.47 -14.19
C LEU A 176 -9.12 -4.82 -13.52
N LEU A 177 -9.35 -4.83 -12.20
CA LEU A 177 -9.55 -6.04 -11.39
C LEU A 177 -11.01 -6.30 -11.06
N PHE A 178 -11.82 -5.23 -10.97
CA PHE A 178 -13.19 -5.20 -10.49
C PHE A 178 -14.09 -4.38 -11.40
#